data_00ab5b83c218925521e63af19e8f6f71
#
_entry.id   00ab5b83c218925521e63af19e8f6f71
#
_cell.length_a   1.000
_cell.length_b   1.000
_cell.length_c   1.000
_cell.angle_alpha   90.00
_cell.angle_beta   90.00
_cell.angle_gamma   90.00
#
_symmetry.space_group_name_H-M   'P 1'
#
loop_
_entity.id
_entity.type
_entity.pdbx_description
1 polymer ?
#
loop_
_entity_poly.entity_id
_entity_poly.type
_entity_poly.pdbx_seq_one_letter_code
_entity_poly.pdbx_strand_id
1 'polypeptide(L)'
;VNLHQLLKKGTGLVLSIDAVERAVRERMQRLGLAARQDYAPLPGTPEFEALVDLVTVPESWMFRDPEVFETALGFVQRRLLSHPGRQVAVLSLPCAGGEEPYSMAMALASAGIDPSQCRIDAVDLSQAAVERARLGRYTRNAFRGARLAFRERWFRPDGEEYLIGDAPRRYVRFSQGNLLQPENLARSVERYDLVFCRNLLIYFDDAGRAAAAAAMRELLLDDGLLLSGCAEAPAFCRAGFAPQSLRASYALQKQAVATVRRRTRPAPPIDRPGKTAPPQPAPAPQAVRALLDAAAVPAARPVSTLMAEARRLADAGRLPEAGRACQEALALQPELAEAWFLLGLVSEAGGQPRAAERHLRRCLYLQPDHYEALCSLALLHEQRGDALEADLLRRRAARVHAREAAP
;
A
#
# COMPACT_ATOMS: atom_id res chain seq x y z
N VAL A 1 26.26 18.69 10.52
CA VAL A 1 24.79 18.70 10.27
C VAL A 1 24.24 17.33 10.59
N ASN A 2 23.18 17.24 11.41
CA ASN A 2 22.49 15.97 11.65
C ASN A 2 21.62 15.62 10.44
N LEU A 3 22.14 14.75 9.56
CA LEU A 3 21.46 14.38 8.31
C LEU A 3 20.15 13.65 8.54
N HIS A 4 20.01 12.91 9.63
CA HIS A 4 18.75 12.27 9.99
C HIS A 4 17.64 13.31 10.25
N GLN A 5 17.96 14.37 11.00
CA GLN A 5 17.02 15.48 11.23
C GLN A 5 16.74 16.27 9.95
N LEU A 6 17.77 16.46 9.11
CA LEU A 6 17.64 17.16 7.83
C LEU A 6 16.69 16.41 6.89
N LEU A 7 16.87 15.10 6.73
CA LEU A 7 15.99 14.24 5.95
C LEU A 7 14.57 14.25 6.52
N LYS A 8 14.42 14.07 7.84
CA LYS A 8 13.09 14.14 8.47
C LYS A 8 12.39 15.46 8.21
N LYS A 9 13.10 16.58 8.31
CA LYS A 9 12.54 17.92 8.03
C LYS A 9 12.16 18.09 6.56
N GLY A 10 12.97 17.60 5.63
CA GLY A 10 12.73 17.74 4.19
C GLY A 10 11.68 16.78 3.64
N THR A 11 11.59 15.58 4.19
CA THR A 11 10.72 14.52 3.66
C THR A 11 9.53 14.17 4.56
N GLY A 12 9.62 14.43 5.86
CA GLY A 12 8.67 13.98 6.88
C GLY A 12 8.87 12.52 7.31
N LEU A 13 9.73 11.76 6.64
CA LEU A 13 9.93 10.33 6.89
C LEU A 13 10.69 10.07 8.19
N VAL A 14 10.25 9.10 8.96
CA VAL A 14 10.97 8.54 10.10
C VAL A 14 11.85 7.40 9.59
N LEU A 15 13.13 7.68 9.45
CA LEU A 15 14.12 6.76 8.92
C LEU A 15 14.93 6.12 10.05
N SER A 16 15.39 4.89 9.88
CA SER A 16 16.36 4.30 10.80
C SER A 16 17.75 4.93 10.60
N ILE A 17 18.52 5.02 11.66
CA ILE A 17 19.90 5.52 11.61
C ILE A 17 20.70 4.72 10.58
N ASP A 18 20.59 3.39 10.59
CA ASP A 18 21.31 2.52 9.68
C ASP A 18 20.94 2.75 8.19
N ALA A 19 19.67 3.05 7.90
CA ALA A 19 19.25 3.37 6.52
C ALA A 19 19.91 4.67 6.05
N VAL A 20 19.90 5.70 6.88
CA VAL A 20 20.56 6.99 6.59
C VAL A 20 22.07 6.81 6.41
N GLU A 21 22.72 6.10 7.32
CA GLU A 21 24.17 5.89 7.26
C GLU A 21 24.60 5.04 6.04
N ARG A 22 23.78 4.07 5.62
CA ARG A 22 24.03 3.33 4.38
C ARG A 22 23.92 4.23 3.15
N ALA A 23 22.85 5.02 3.06
CA ALA A 23 22.62 5.95 1.96
C ALA A 23 23.76 7.00 1.87
N VAL A 24 24.17 7.54 3.00
CA VAL A 24 25.29 8.50 3.06
C VAL A 24 26.59 7.88 2.58
N ARG A 25 26.94 6.68 3.07
CA ARG A 25 28.16 5.99 2.61
C ARG A 25 28.15 5.75 1.11
N GLU A 26 27.01 5.35 0.55
CA GLU A 26 26.86 5.15 -0.88
C GLU A 26 27.03 6.45 -1.66
N ARG A 27 26.47 7.57 -1.18
CA ARG A 27 26.66 8.89 -1.82
C ARG A 27 28.10 9.36 -1.73
N MET A 28 28.73 9.26 -0.57
CA MET A 28 30.13 9.61 -0.39
C MET A 28 31.05 8.82 -1.33
N GLN A 29 30.81 7.52 -1.47
CA GLN A 29 31.57 6.66 -2.38
C GLN A 29 31.42 7.13 -3.84
N ARG A 30 30.19 7.45 -4.27
CA ARG A 30 29.91 7.97 -5.62
C ARG A 30 30.55 9.32 -5.91
N LEU A 31 30.70 10.16 -4.86
CA LEU A 31 31.32 11.49 -4.94
C LEU A 31 32.83 11.47 -4.69
N GLY A 32 33.41 10.33 -4.35
CA GLY A 32 34.83 10.22 -4.01
C GLY A 32 35.22 10.91 -2.70
N LEU A 33 34.28 11.11 -1.77
CA LEU A 33 34.50 11.76 -0.50
C LEU A 33 35.00 10.75 0.55
N ALA A 34 36.14 11.04 1.18
CA ALA A 34 36.72 10.18 2.20
C ALA A 34 36.23 10.51 3.62
N ALA A 35 36.05 11.78 3.94
CA ALA A 35 35.69 12.22 5.28
C ALA A 35 34.17 12.57 5.38
N ARG A 36 33.57 12.06 6.44
CA ARG A 36 32.11 12.27 6.70
C ARG A 36 31.73 13.75 6.81
N GLN A 37 32.62 14.56 7.33
CA GLN A 37 32.42 16.00 7.51
C GLN A 37 32.31 16.77 6.20
N ASP A 38 32.85 16.22 5.10
CA ASP A 38 32.83 16.85 3.77
C ASP A 38 31.48 16.60 3.05
N TYR A 39 30.64 15.71 3.60
CA TYR A 39 29.33 15.41 3.04
C TYR A 39 28.25 16.24 3.76
N ALA A 40 27.79 17.31 3.11
CA ALA A 40 26.80 18.24 3.64
C ALA A 40 25.74 18.61 2.56
N PRO A 41 24.83 17.68 2.20
CA PRO A 41 23.78 17.95 1.23
C PRO A 41 22.82 19.01 1.78
N LEU A 42 22.40 19.95 0.92
CA LEU A 42 21.45 20.99 1.28
C LEU A 42 20.08 20.67 0.67
N PRO A 43 18.96 20.88 1.40
CA PRO A 43 17.62 20.73 0.85
C PRO A 43 17.43 21.52 -0.44
N GLY A 44 16.77 20.91 -1.43
CA GLY A 44 16.55 21.52 -2.74
C GLY A 44 17.75 21.42 -3.70
N THR A 45 18.82 20.73 -3.34
CA THR A 45 19.94 20.45 -4.23
C THR A 45 19.81 19.04 -4.84
N PRO A 46 20.39 18.81 -6.05
CA PRO A 46 20.40 17.47 -6.65
C PRO A 46 21.03 16.40 -5.76
N GLU A 47 21.99 16.77 -4.89
CA GLU A 47 22.61 15.84 -3.95
C GLU A 47 21.65 15.44 -2.83
N PHE A 48 20.84 16.37 -2.33
CA PHE A 48 19.82 16.05 -1.35
C PHE A 48 18.75 15.14 -1.94
N GLU A 49 18.30 15.39 -3.16
CA GLU A 49 17.35 14.54 -3.88
C GLU A 49 17.92 13.12 -4.09
N ALA A 50 19.18 13.02 -4.49
CA ALA A 50 19.85 11.72 -4.66
C ALA A 50 20.01 10.96 -3.31
N LEU A 51 20.10 11.66 -2.19
CA LEU A 51 20.09 11.05 -0.86
C LEU A 51 18.66 10.59 -0.48
N VAL A 52 17.64 11.38 -0.82
CA VAL A 52 16.22 11.02 -0.62
C VAL A 52 15.88 9.76 -1.44
N ASP A 53 16.33 9.65 -2.68
CA ASP A 53 16.12 8.46 -3.52
C ASP A 53 16.66 7.17 -2.89
N LEU A 54 17.77 7.24 -2.15
CA LEU A 54 18.37 6.07 -1.49
C LEU A 54 17.69 5.67 -0.17
N VAL A 55 17.00 6.59 0.49
CA VAL A 55 16.31 6.29 1.76
C VAL A 55 14.84 5.97 1.57
N THR A 56 14.26 6.25 0.40
CA THR A 56 12.91 5.83 0.04
C THR A 56 12.88 4.36 -0.38
N VAL A 57 11.81 3.66 0.00
CA VAL A 57 11.64 2.24 -0.34
C VAL A 57 10.53 2.11 -1.38
N PRO A 58 10.85 2.06 -2.68
CA PRO A 58 9.85 1.99 -3.74
C PRO A 58 9.35 0.53 -3.92
N GLU A 59 8.75 -0.06 -2.90
CA GLU A 59 8.18 -1.40 -3.01
C GLU A 59 6.73 -1.34 -3.47
N SER A 60 6.49 -1.66 -4.74
CA SER A 60 5.18 -1.73 -5.34
C SER A 60 5.11 -2.84 -6.41
N TRP A 61 3.91 -3.26 -6.80
CA TRP A 61 3.66 -4.19 -7.91
C TRP A 61 2.31 -3.93 -8.54
N MET A 62 2.14 -4.39 -9.78
CA MET A 62 0.91 -4.22 -10.56
C MET A 62 -0.28 -4.90 -9.87
N PHE A 63 -1.40 -4.19 -9.81
CA PHE A 63 -2.64 -4.65 -9.17
C PHE A 63 -2.46 -5.14 -7.72
N ARG A 64 -1.62 -4.45 -6.94
CA ARG A 64 -1.53 -4.71 -5.49
C ARG A 64 -2.89 -4.50 -4.84
N ASP A 65 -3.45 -5.59 -4.24
CA ASP A 65 -4.82 -5.64 -3.71
C ASP A 65 -5.88 -5.34 -4.79
N PRO A 66 -6.20 -6.32 -5.68
CA PRO A 66 -7.04 -6.12 -6.87
C PRO A 66 -8.41 -5.50 -6.58
N GLU A 67 -9.01 -5.79 -5.43
CA GLU A 67 -10.31 -5.29 -4.99
C GLU A 67 -10.34 -3.76 -4.86
N VAL A 68 -9.18 -3.16 -4.60
CA VAL A 68 -9.04 -1.70 -4.53
C VAL A 68 -9.30 -1.08 -5.91
N PHE A 69 -8.78 -1.69 -6.97
CA PHE A 69 -8.98 -1.22 -8.36
C PHE A 69 -10.40 -1.49 -8.86
N GLU A 70 -11.04 -2.57 -8.43
CA GLU A 70 -12.47 -2.82 -8.70
C GLU A 70 -13.34 -1.72 -8.06
N THR A 71 -13.05 -1.39 -6.81
CA THR A 71 -13.73 -0.30 -6.09
C THR A 71 -13.52 1.05 -6.76
N ALA A 72 -12.27 1.35 -7.13
CA ALA A 72 -11.89 2.58 -7.83
C ALA A 72 -12.63 2.72 -9.18
N LEU A 73 -12.60 1.67 -9.99
CA LEU A 73 -13.28 1.65 -11.28
C LEU A 73 -14.78 1.86 -11.14
N GLY A 74 -15.43 1.15 -10.20
CA GLY A 74 -16.85 1.32 -9.93
C GLY A 74 -17.20 2.73 -9.45
N PHE A 75 -16.34 3.37 -8.69
CA PHE A 75 -16.50 4.77 -8.29
C PHE A 75 -16.40 5.71 -9.51
N VAL A 76 -15.37 5.56 -10.35
CA VAL A 76 -15.19 6.36 -11.57
C VAL A 76 -16.40 6.23 -12.50
N GLN A 77 -16.89 5.01 -12.74
CA GLN A 77 -18.06 4.77 -13.57
C GLN A 77 -19.31 5.48 -13.05
N ARG A 78 -19.58 5.40 -11.74
CA ARG A 78 -20.71 6.14 -11.13
C ARG A 78 -20.52 7.65 -11.26
N ARG A 79 -19.30 8.15 -11.12
CA ARG A 79 -19.00 9.58 -11.29
C ARG A 79 -19.29 10.08 -12.70
N LEU A 80 -18.87 9.33 -13.72
CA LEU A 80 -19.12 9.65 -15.11
C LEU A 80 -20.63 9.66 -15.45
N LEU A 81 -21.38 8.72 -14.87
CA LEU A 81 -22.83 8.66 -15.04
C LEU A 81 -23.56 9.82 -14.34
N SER A 82 -23.11 10.21 -13.14
CA SER A 82 -23.74 11.27 -12.36
C SER A 82 -23.33 12.69 -12.80
N HIS A 83 -22.22 12.83 -13.53
CA HIS A 83 -21.71 14.10 -14.03
C HIS A 83 -21.27 13.97 -15.49
N PRO A 84 -22.22 13.85 -16.44
CA PRO A 84 -21.91 13.73 -17.85
C PRO A 84 -21.08 14.92 -18.37
N GLY A 85 -20.03 14.62 -19.14
CA GLY A 85 -19.13 15.62 -19.72
C GLY A 85 -18.04 16.15 -18.78
N ARG A 86 -18.07 15.82 -17.48
CA ARG A 86 -16.99 16.16 -16.55
C ARG A 86 -15.92 15.07 -16.55
N GLN A 87 -14.66 15.48 -16.69
CA GLN A 87 -13.51 14.56 -16.52
C GLN A 87 -13.31 14.21 -15.04
N VAL A 88 -13.21 12.94 -14.73
CA VAL A 88 -12.87 12.44 -13.39
C VAL A 88 -11.37 12.57 -13.16
N ALA A 89 -10.98 13.14 -12.03
CA ALA A 89 -9.59 13.31 -11.65
C ALA A 89 -9.19 12.34 -10.53
N VAL A 90 -8.12 11.60 -10.77
CA VAL A 90 -7.54 10.61 -9.85
C VAL A 90 -6.15 11.07 -9.42
N LEU A 91 -5.81 10.91 -8.15
CA LEU A 91 -4.46 11.10 -7.62
C LEU A 91 -3.94 9.77 -7.09
N SER A 92 -2.71 9.40 -7.44
CA SER A 92 -1.96 8.30 -6.82
C SER A 92 -0.73 8.91 -6.14
N LEU A 93 -0.69 8.86 -4.81
CA LEU A 93 0.38 9.42 -3.99
C LEU A 93 0.56 8.58 -2.71
N PRO A 94 1.73 7.91 -2.53
CA PRO A 94 2.89 7.84 -3.43
C PRO A 94 2.66 6.89 -4.60
N CYS A 95 3.22 7.19 -5.75
CA CYS A 95 3.05 6.35 -6.95
C CYS A 95 4.18 5.33 -7.17
N ALA A 96 5.25 5.38 -6.40
CA ALA A 96 6.44 4.55 -6.55
C ALA A 96 6.94 4.53 -8.02
N GLY A 97 7.22 3.36 -8.58
CA GLY A 97 7.62 3.19 -9.98
C GLY A 97 6.47 3.24 -10.98
N GLY A 98 5.28 3.70 -10.58
CA GLY A 98 4.12 3.82 -11.46
C GLY A 98 3.22 2.58 -11.49
N GLU A 99 3.48 1.57 -10.67
CA GLU A 99 2.73 0.33 -10.67
C GLU A 99 1.24 0.54 -10.32
N GLU A 100 0.94 1.39 -9.33
CA GLU A 100 -0.43 1.68 -8.92
C GLU A 100 -1.18 2.53 -9.96
N PRO A 101 -0.69 3.69 -10.41
CA PRO A 101 -1.41 4.48 -11.41
C PRO A 101 -1.55 3.77 -12.75
N TYR A 102 -0.57 2.97 -13.18
CA TYR A 102 -0.71 2.17 -14.40
C TYR A 102 -1.72 1.02 -14.23
N SER A 103 -1.84 0.42 -13.05
CA SER A 103 -2.88 -0.57 -12.78
C SER A 103 -4.28 0.05 -12.92
N MET A 104 -4.47 1.27 -12.40
CA MET A 104 -5.72 2.00 -12.58
C MET A 104 -5.96 2.38 -14.04
N ALA A 105 -4.94 2.83 -14.77
CA ALA A 105 -5.02 3.14 -16.19
C ALA A 105 -5.41 1.94 -17.04
N MET A 106 -4.83 0.76 -16.76
CA MET A 106 -5.20 -0.50 -17.43
C MET A 106 -6.64 -0.90 -17.13
N ALA A 107 -7.11 -0.71 -15.89
CA ALA A 107 -8.50 -0.97 -15.52
C ALA A 107 -9.48 -0.04 -16.26
N LEU A 108 -9.18 1.27 -16.34
CA LEU A 108 -9.96 2.25 -17.09
C LEU A 108 -10.02 1.90 -18.58
N ALA A 109 -8.86 1.66 -19.20
CA ALA A 109 -8.79 1.29 -20.62
C ALA A 109 -9.56 -0.01 -20.93
N SER A 110 -9.50 -0.99 -20.03
CA SER A 110 -10.25 -2.24 -20.17
C SER A 110 -11.75 -2.07 -20.06
N ALA A 111 -12.18 -1.08 -19.30
CA ALA A 111 -13.60 -0.70 -19.17
C ALA A 111 -14.09 0.22 -20.29
N GLY A 112 -13.24 0.58 -21.27
CA GLY A 112 -13.59 1.47 -22.37
C GLY A 112 -13.77 2.94 -21.97
N ILE A 113 -13.24 3.35 -20.81
CA ILE A 113 -13.24 4.75 -20.37
C ILE A 113 -12.06 5.44 -21.05
N ASP A 114 -12.32 6.49 -21.84
CA ASP A 114 -11.28 7.22 -22.58
C ASP A 114 -10.44 8.13 -21.67
N PRO A 115 -9.16 8.42 -22.01
CA PRO A 115 -8.32 9.38 -21.26
C PRO A 115 -8.91 10.79 -21.15
N SER A 116 -9.79 11.20 -22.06
CA SER A 116 -10.53 12.47 -21.95
C SER A 116 -11.58 12.45 -20.84
N GLN A 117 -12.08 11.27 -20.45
CA GLN A 117 -13.09 11.09 -19.40
C GLN A 117 -12.46 10.92 -18.01
N CYS A 118 -11.25 10.37 -17.93
CA CYS A 118 -10.57 10.16 -16.65
C CYS A 118 -9.06 10.34 -16.81
N ARG A 119 -8.44 11.09 -15.91
CA ARG A 119 -6.99 11.28 -15.86
C ARG A 119 -6.45 10.95 -14.48
N ILE A 120 -5.18 10.62 -14.43
CA ILE A 120 -4.46 10.22 -13.22
C ILE A 120 -3.23 11.11 -13.07
N ASP A 121 -3.18 11.90 -12.00
CA ASP A 121 -1.94 12.53 -11.54
C ASP A 121 -1.24 11.55 -10.59
N ALA A 122 0.02 11.28 -10.84
CA ALA A 122 0.82 10.32 -10.08
C ALA A 122 2.05 11.03 -9.52
N VAL A 123 2.17 11.03 -8.20
CA VAL A 123 3.18 11.81 -7.48
C VAL A 123 3.99 10.91 -6.58
N ASP A 124 5.30 11.09 -6.57
CA ASP A 124 6.21 10.46 -5.62
C ASP A 124 7.25 11.45 -5.11
N LEU A 125 7.76 11.20 -3.90
CA LEU A 125 8.82 12.00 -3.30
C LEU A 125 10.15 11.77 -4.03
N SER A 126 10.40 10.53 -4.50
CA SER A 126 11.63 10.12 -5.18
C SER A 126 11.59 10.50 -6.65
N GLN A 127 12.55 11.33 -7.08
CA GLN A 127 12.73 11.67 -8.48
C GLN A 127 13.08 10.43 -9.32
N ALA A 128 13.93 9.56 -8.80
CA ALA A 128 14.32 8.32 -9.48
C ALA A 128 13.11 7.36 -9.67
N ALA A 129 12.18 7.31 -8.70
CA ALA A 129 10.94 6.54 -8.84
C ALA A 129 10.05 7.12 -9.95
N VAL A 130 9.89 8.44 -10.00
CA VAL A 130 9.14 9.14 -11.05
C VAL A 130 9.73 8.90 -12.45
N GLU A 131 11.04 8.96 -12.58
CA GLU A 131 11.73 8.68 -13.84
C GLU A 131 11.54 7.24 -14.31
N ARG A 132 11.66 6.27 -13.38
CA ARG A 132 11.37 4.86 -13.65
C ARG A 132 9.93 4.67 -14.10
N ALA A 133 8.96 5.34 -13.44
CA ALA A 133 7.56 5.30 -13.81
C ALA A 133 7.32 5.85 -15.23
N ARG A 134 7.97 6.95 -15.59
CA ARG A 134 7.91 7.53 -16.95
C ARG A 134 8.51 6.60 -18.00
N LEU A 135 9.61 5.93 -17.70
CA LEU A 135 10.20 4.91 -18.59
C LEU A 135 9.22 3.75 -18.80
N GLY A 136 8.46 3.37 -17.75
CA GLY A 136 7.48 2.30 -17.81
C GLY A 136 8.09 0.93 -18.08
N ARG A 137 9.33 0.70 -17.59
CA ARG A 137 10.06 -0.56 -17.66
C ARG A 137 9.98 -1.27 -16.33
N TYR A 138 9.64 -2.54 -16.36
CA TYR A 138 9.37 -3.33 -15.15
C TYR A 138 10.03 -4.70 -15.22
N THR A 139 10.69 -5.09 -14.15
CA THR A 139 11.22 -6.45 -13.99
C THR A 139 10.08 -7.41 -13.59
N ARG A 140 10.36 -8.71 -13.56
CA ARG A 140 9.41 -9.74 -13.10
C ARG A 140 8.86 -9.46 -11.70
N ASN A 141 9.59 -8.74 -10.84
CA ASN A 141 9.17 -8.39 -9.49
C ASN A 141 7.94 -7.46 -9.41
N ALA A 142 7.66 -6.72 -10.48
CA ALA A 142 6.46 -5.90 -10.57
C ALA A 142 5.19 -6.72 -10.89
N PHE A 143 5.34 -7.99 -11.23
CA PHE A 143 4.25 -8.90 -11.62
C PHE A 143 4.12 -10.02 -10.58
N ARG A 144 3.56 -9.69 -9.42
CA ARG A 144 3.34 -10.64 -8.32
C ARG A 144 1.90 -11.13 -8.37
N GLY A 145 1.68 -12.39 -7.94
CA GLY A 145 0.36 -13.00 -7.87
C GLY A 145 0.05 -13.97 -9.01
N ALA A 146 -1.11 -14.62 -8.91
CA ALA A 146 -1.53 -15.70 -9.84
C ALA A 146 -2.20 -15.18 -11.13
N ARG A 147 -2.60 -13.92 -11.18
CA ARG A 147 -3.42 -13.35 -12.26
C ARG A 147 -2.59 -12.39 -13.11
N LEU A 148 -1.90 -12.89 -14.12
CA LEU A 148 -0.96 -12.13 -14.94
C LEU A 148 -1.45 -11.88 -16.39
N ALA A 149 -2.71 -12.19 -16.72
CA ALA A 149 -3.25 -11.98 -18.06
C ALA A 149 -3.15 -10.52 -18.56
N PHE A 150 -3.20 -9.55 -17.65
CA PHE A 150 -3.00 -8.14 -17.99
C PHE A 150 -1.60 -7.86 -18.54
N ARG A 151 -0.56 -8.63 -18.14
CA ARG A 151 0.80 -8.45 -18.60
C ARG A 151 0.89 -8.70 -20.11
N GLU A 152 0.30 -9.77 -20.62
CA GLU A 152 0.30 -10.10 -22.04
C GLU A 152 -0.46 -9.07 -22.87
N ARG A 153 -1.51 -8.49 -22.31
CA ARG A 153 -2.33 -7.48 -22.99
C ARG A 153 -1.67 -6.11 -23.05
N TRP A 154 -0.99 -5.69 -21.98
CA TRP A 154 -0.59 -4.30 -21.78
C TRP A 154 0.93 -4.07 -21.82
N PHE A 155 1.71 -5.14 -21.79
CA PHE A 155 3.15 -5.05 -21.79
C PHE A 155 3.74 -5.85 -22.96
N ARG A 156 4.87 -5.37 -23.47
CA ARG A 156 5.71 -6.13 -24.41
C ARG A 156 7.01 -6.52 -23.71
N PRO A 157 7.53 -7.73 -23.96
CA PRO A 157 8.86 -8.11 -23.50
C PRO A 157 9.94 -7.19 -24.12
N ASP A 158 10.94 -6.82 -23.30
CA ASP A 158 12.08 -6.02 -23.71
C ASP A 158 13.33 -6.51 -22.96
N GLY A 159 14.00 -7.53 -23.50
CA GLY A 159 15.04 -8.28 -22.80
C GLY A 159 14.50 -9.02 -21.59
N GLU A 160 15.08 -8.76 -20.42
CA GLU A 160 14.63 -9.33 -19.13
C GLU A 160 13.49 -8.52 -18.48
N GLU A 161 13.12 -7.41 -19.08
CA GLU A 161 12.08 -6.50 -18.58
C GLU A 161 10.82 -6.54 -19.44
N TYR A 162 9.83 -5.80 -19.02
CA TYR A 162 8.56 -5.60 -19.69
C TYR A 162 8.30 -4.10 -19.84
N LEU A 163 8.03 -3.66 -21.04
CA LEU A 163 7.70 -2.27 -21.34
C LEU A 163 6.18 -2.11 -21.45
N ILE A 164 5.61 -1.17 -20.71
CA ILE A 164 4.17 -0.86 -20.79
C ILE A 164 3.82 -0.23 -22.14
N GLY A 165 2.68 -0.63 -22.70
CA GLY A 165 2.15 -0.07 -23.95
C GLY A 165 1.68 1.39 -23.83
N ASP A 166 1.41 2.02 -24.97
CA ASP A 166 1.06 3.45 -25.01
C ASP A 166 -0.34 3.76 -24.47
N ALA A 167 -1.28 2.83 -24.59
CA ALA A 167 -2.66 3.09 -24.17
C ALA A 167 -2.78 3.45 -22.67
N PRO A 168 -2.23 2.69 -21.70
CA PRO A 168 -2.23 3.08 -20.30
C PRO A 168 -1.46 4.38 -20.01
N ARG A 169 -0.40 4.66 -20.77
CA ARG A 169 0.42 5.88 -20.58
C ARG A 169 -0.38 7.16 -20.79
N ARG A 170 -1.37 7.14 -21.65
CA ARG A 170 -2.21 8.31 -21.99
C ARG A 170 -3.04 8.82 -20.83
N TYR A 171 -3.28 8.02 -19.81
CA TYR A 171 -4.07 8.41 -18.63
C TYR A 171 -3.24 9.10 -17.55
N VAL A 172 -1.91 8.86 -17.50
CA VAL A 172 -1.10 9.15 -16.32
C VAL A 172 -0.12 10.30 -16.58
N ARG A 173 -0.06 11.23 -15.64
CA ARG A 173 0.95 12.29 -15.57
C ARG A 173 1.78 12.09 -14.31
N PHE A 174 3.09 11.97 -14.47
CA PHE A 174 4.01 11.76 -13.35
C PHE A 174 4.71 13.06 -12.98
N SER A 175 4.80 13.34 -11.68
CA SER A 175 5.54 14.47 -11.11
C SER A 175 6.19 14.10 -9.79
N GLN A 176 7.30 14.75 -9.46
CA GLN A 176 7.87 14.71 -8.12
C GLN A 176 7.08 15.62 -7.19
N GLY A 177 6.92 15.22 -5.92
CA GLY A 177 6.28 16.06 -4.92
C GLY A 177 6.25 15.43 -3.54
N ASN A 178 6.03 16.29 -2.53
CA ASN A 178 5.92 15.88 -1.13
C ASN A 178 4.49 16.14 -0.63
N LEU A 179 3.83 15.10 -0.11
CA LEU A 179 2.49 15.21 0.47
C LEU A 179 2.41 16.24 1.61
N LEU A 180 3.48 16.40 2.37
CA LEU A 180 3.52 17.37 3.49
C LEU A 180 3.70 18.83 3.01
N GLN A 181 3.80 19.04 1.70
CA GLN A 181 3.84 20.34 1.03
C GLN A 181 2.84 20.36 -0.13
N PRO A 182 1.54 20.18 0.14
CA PRO A 182 0.52 19.97 -0.89
C PRO A 182 0.38 21.17 -1.84
N GLU A 183 0.74 22.36 -1.40
CA GLU A 183 0.78 23.59 -2.18
C GLU A 183 1.81 23.56 -3.31
N ASN A 184 2.87 22.77 -3.16
CA ASN A 184 3.97 22.64 -4.13
C ASN A 184 3.77 21.45 -5.10
N LEU A 185 2.66 20.71 -4.96
CA LEU A 185 2.40 19.59 -5.87
C LEU A 185 2.02 20.09 -7.27
N ALA A 186 2.65 19.52 -8.29
CA ALA A 186 2.27 19.73 -9.68
C ALA A 186 0.94 19.02 -9.98
N ARG A 187 -0.18 19.67 -9.74
CA ARG A 187 -1.54 19.16 -9.88
C ARG A 187 -2.19 19.64 -11.16
N SER A 188 -3.01 18.79 -11.75
CA SER A 188 -3.84 19.17 -12.92
C SER A 188 -5.21 19.72 -12.52
N VAL A 189 -5.61 19.55 -11.26
CA VAL A 189 -6.84 20.10 -10.65
C VAL A 189 -6.59 20.55 -9.22
N GLU A 190 -7.48 21.36 -8.70
CA GLU A 190 -7.42 21.77 -7.30
C GLU A 190 -7.76 20.62 -6.36
N ARG A 191 -8.79 19.83 -6.67
CA ARG A 191 -9.24 18.68 -5.88
C ARG A 191 -9.58 17.48 -6.77
N TYR A 192 -9.40 16.30 -6.21
CA TYR A 192 -9.57 15.03 -6.89
C TYR A 192 -10.86 14.32 -6.49
N ASP A 193 -11.45 13.59 -7.43
CA ASP A 193 -12.60 12.70 -7.18
C ASP A 193 -12.18 11.44 -6.42
N LEU A 194 -11.01 10.90 -6.75
CA LEU A 194 -10.46 9.67 -6.19
C LEU A 194 -9.00 9.87 -5.84
N VAL A 195 -8.60 9.45 -4.64
CA VAL A 195 -7.22 9.49 -4.19
C VAL A 195 -6.80 8.11 -3.72
N PHE A 196 -5.69 7.62 -4.25
CA PHE A 196 -4.93 6.51 -3.66
C PHE A 196 -3.86 7.09 -2.74
N CYS A 197 -3.90 6.73 -1.46
CA CYS A 197 -2.84 7.00 -0.49
C CYS A 197 -2.59 5.73 0.31
N ARG A 198 -1.67 4.91 -0.19
CA ARG A 198 -1.44 3.56 0.31
C ARG A 198 0.02 3.32 0.61
N ASN A 199 0.28 2.72 1.78
CA ASN A 199 1.60 2.33 2.23
C ASN A 199 2.60 3.51 2.40
N LEU A 200 2.09 4.69 2.76
CA LEU A 200 2.85 5.90 3.01
C LEU A 200 2.91 6.28 4.50
N LEU A 201 1.75 6.30 5.18
CA LEU A 201 1.65 6.79 6.56
C LEU A 201 2.44 5.93 7.56
N ILE A 202 2.78 4.71 7.17
CA ILE A 202 3.62 3.80 7.97
C ILE A 202 5.04 4.35 8.19
N TYR A 203 5.49 5.27 7.34
CA TYR A 203 6.81 5.91 7.43
C TYR A 203 6.80 7.23 8.21
N PHE A 204 5.65 7.70 8.67
CA PHE A 204 5.52 8.96 9.42
C PHE A 204 5.34 8.71 10.92
N ASP A 205 5.77 9.68 11.72
CA ASP A 205 5.37 9.77 13.12
C ASP A 205 3.91 10.28 13.23
N ASP A 206 3.38 10.40 14.45
CA ASP A 206 1.99 10.79 14.66
C ASP A 206 1.69 12.20 14.13
N ALA A 207 2.62 13.13 14.25
CA ALA A 207 2.48 14.48 13.71
C ALA A 207 2.48 14.47 12.18
N GLY A 208 3.37 13.71 11.55
CA GLY A 208 3.42 13.52 10.10
C GLY A 208 2.16 12.83 9.57
N ARG A 209 1.64 11.81 10.27
CA ARG A 209 0.37 11.16 9.92
C ARG A 209 -0.82 12.13 9.96
N ALA A 210 -0.88 12.98 10.99
CA ALA A 210 -1.93 13.97 11.10
C ALA A 210 -1.85 15.02 9.98
N ALA A 211 -0.64 15.50 9.67
CA ALA A 211 -0.40 16.45 8.58
C ALA A 211 -0.75 15.84 7.21
N ALA A 212 -0.32 14.60 6.95
CA ALA A 212 -0.64 13.87 5.72
C ALA A 212 -2.15 13.67 5.55
N ALA A 213 -2.84 13.29 6.61
CA ALA A 213 -4.29 13.12 6.57
C ALA A 213 -5.04 14.45 6.36
N ALA A 214 -4.55 15.57 6.91
CA ALA A 214 -5.08 16.90 6.66
C ALA A 214 -4.89 17.30 5.18
N ALA A 215 -3.69 17.10 4.63
CA ALA A 215 -3.41 17.34 3.22
C ALA A 215 -4.33 16.53 2.30
N MET A 216 -4.57 15.26 2.62
CA MET A 216 -5.52 14.42 1.85
C MET A 216 -6.96 14.95 1.91
N ARG A 217 -7.38 15.54 3.05
CA ARG A 217 -8.70 16.19 3.13
C ARG A 217 -8.82 17.39 2.21
N GLU A 218 -7.76 18.18 2.07
CA GLU A 218 -7.73 19.35 1.18
C GLU A 218 -7.73 18.91 -0.29
N LEU A 219 -6.96 17.89 -0.63
CA LEU A 219 -6.83 17.38 -2.01
C LEU A 219 -8.06 16.63 -2.52
N LEU A 220 -8.87 16.04 -1.64
CA LEU A 220 -10.05 15.28 -2.02
C LEU A 220 -11.29 16.16 -2.10
N LEU A 221 -12.19 15.91 -3.05
CA LEU A 221 -13.55 16.48 -3.07
C LEU A 221 -14.35 16.01 -1.84
N ASP A 222 -15.38 16.76 -1.45
CA ASP A 222 -16.16 16.45 -0.24
C ASP A 222 -16.93 15.12 -0.37
N ASP A 223 -17.35 14.78 -1.58
CA ASP A 223 -17.97 13.52 -1.96
C ASP A 223 -17.00 12.55 -2.68
N GLY A 224 -15.70 12.85 -2.62
CA GLY A 224 -14.63 12.04 -3.18
C GLY A 224 -14.35 10.77 -2.37
N LEU A 225 -13.58 9.87 -2.96
CA LEU A 225 -13.20 8.59 -2.36
C LEU A 225 -11.70 8.54 -2.12
N LEU A 226 -11.28 8.23 -0.89
CA LEU A 226 -9.92 7.93 -0.52
C LEU A 226 -9.76 6.41 -0.39
N LEU A 227 -8.79 5.85 -1.08
CA LEU A 227 -8.37 4.45 -0.96
C LEU A 227 -7.05 4.40 -0.19
N SER A 228 -7.07 3.80 0.99
CA SER A 228 -5.90 3.71 1.88
C SER A 228 -5.37 2.28 2.00
N GLY A 229 -4.23 2.12 2.64
CA GLY A 229 -3.78 0.83 3.14
C GLY A 229 -4.49 0.45 4.45
N CYS A 230 -4.55 -0.85 4.75
CA CYS A 230 -5.17 -1.38 5.97
C CYS A 230 -4.65 -0.71 7.25
N ALA A 231 -3.32 -0.64 7.38
CA ALA A 231 -2.66 -0.07 8.56
C ALA A 231 -2.86 1.44 8.71
N GLU A 232 -3.31 2.13 7.67
CA GLU A 232 -3.38 3.59 7.58
C GLU A 232 -4.80 4.12 7.82
N ALA A 233 -5.82 3.30 7.52
CA ALA A 233 -7.22 3.66 7.68
C ALA A 233 -7.55 4.26 9.06
N PRO A 234 -7.05 3.74 10.21
CA PRO A 234 -7.30 4.35 11.51
C PRO A 234 -6.78 5.79 11.65
N ALA A 235 -5.66 6.13 10.99
CA ALA A 235 -5.12 7.49 11.02
C ALA A 235 -6.04 8.45 10.26
N PHE A 236 -6.53 8.05 9.09
CA PHE A 236 -7.52 8.82 8.34
C PHE A 236 -8.85 8.95 9.07
N CYS A 237 -9.32 7.89 9.75
CA CYS A 237 -10.55 7.98 10.56
C CYS A 237 -10.42 9.02 11.69
N ARG A 238 -9.28 9.08 12.37
CA ARG A 238 -9.01 10.14 13.37
C ARG A 238 -9.01 11.55 12.78
N ALA A 239 -8.66 11.66 11.50
CA ALA A 239 -8.68 12.92 10.76
C ALA A 239 -10.05 13.25 10.13
N GLY A 240 -11.13 12.55 10.51
CA GLY A 240 -12.49 12.85 10.08
C GLY A 240 -12.86 12.25 8.72
N PHE A 241 -12.31 11.08 8.40
CA PHE A 241 -12.83 10.22 7.35
C PHE A 241 -13.68 9.10 7.95
N ALA A 242 -14.65 8.60 7.20
CA ALA A 242 -15.49 7.45 7.57
C ALA A 242 -15.26 6.29 6.59
N PRO A 243 -15.11 5.06 7.11
CA PRO A 243 -15.00 3.89 6.24
C PRO A 243 -16.30 3.66 5.49
N GLN A 244 -16.16 3.25 4.23
CA GLN A 244 -17.26 2.83 3.38
C GLN A 244 -17.37 1.30 3.40
N SER A 245 -18.59 0.77 3.46
CA SER A 245 -18.87 -0.67 3.43
C SER A 245 -18.66 -1.26 2.04
N LEU A 246 -17.46 -1.07 1.47
CA LEU A 246 -17.06 -1.62 0.18
C LEU A 246 -16.13 -2.82 0.43
N ARG A 247 -16.41 -3.97 -0.21
CA ARG A 247 -15.69 -5.22 0.01
C ARG A 247 -14.18 -5.05 -0.15
N ALA A 248 -13.44 -5.50 0.87
CA ALA A 248 -11.97 -5.66 0.88
C ALA A 248 -11.14 -4.43 0.45
N SER A 249 -11.76 -3.27 0.29
CA SER A 249 -11.08 -2.01 0.02
C SER A 249 -11.20 -1.12 1.26
N TYR A 250 -10.08 -0.61 1.74
CA TYR A 250 -10.05 0.41 2.81
C TYR A 250 -10.45 1.77 2.22
N ALA A 251 -11.70 1.81 1.73
CA ALA A 251 -12.30 2.96 1.10
C ALA A 251 -12.87 3.90 2.16
N LEU A 252 -12.54 5.17 2.07
CA LEU A 252 -12.87 6.18 3.06
C LEU A 252 -13.50 7.40 2.36
N GLN A 253 -14.46 8.04 3.00
CA GLN A 253 -15.02 9.31 2.57
C GLN A 253 -14.91 10.34 3.70
N LYS A 254 -14.90 11.62 3.36
CA LYS A 254 -14.98 12.66 4.37
C LYS A 254 -16.27 12.53 5.17
N GLN A 255 -16.16 12.61 6.49
CA GLN A 255 -17.35 12.77 7.31
C GLN A 255 -17.98 14.14 7.02
N ALA A 256 -19.27 14.16 6.72
CA ALA A 256 -20.01 15.42 6.66
C ALA A 256 -19.82 16.13 7.99
N VAL A 257 -19.39 17.39 7.96
CA VAL A 257 -19.44 18.23 9.15
C VAL A 257 -20.91 18.32 9.52
N ALA A 258 -21.27 17.68 10.64
CA ALA A 258 -22.62 17.81 11.17
C ALA A 258 -22.83 19.28 11.50
N THR A 259 -23.41 20.03 10.58
CA THR A 259 -24.02 21.32 10.90
C THR A 259 -25.06 20.96 11.96
N VAL A 260 -24.85 21.41 13.19
CA VAL A 260 -25.83 21.34 14.27
C VAL A 260 -27.08 22.08 13.80
N ARG A 261 -27.93 21.40 13.02
CA ARG A 261 -29.26 21.86 12.76
C ARG A 261 -29.99 21.75 14.10
N ARG A 262 -30.14 22.91 14.75
CA ARG A 262 -31.06 23.14 15.87
C ARG A 262 -32.34 22.40 15.56
N ARG A 263 -32.61 21.33 16.30
CA ARG A 263 -33.85 20.54 16.19
C ARG A 263 -35.02 21.47 16.34
N THR A 264 -35.62 21.89 15.25
CA THR A 264 -36.99 22.41 15.26
C THR A 264 -37.92 21.24 15.46
N ARG A 265 -38.88 21.44 16.31
CA ARG A 265 -39.94 20.57 16.82
C ARG A 265 -40.50 19.61 15.78
N PRO A 266 -40.83 18.36 16.13
CA PRO A 266 -41.33 17.38 15.16
C PRO A 266 -42.72 17.77 14.65
N ALA A 267 -42.91 17.67 13.33
CA ALA A 267 -44.19 17.74 12.67
C ALA A 267 -44.93 16.40 12.85
N PRO A 268 -46.29 16.42 12.84
CA PRO A 268 -47.08 15.21 13.07
C PRO A 268 -46.95 14.15 11.97
N PRO A 269 -47.25 12.89 12.25
CA PRO A 269 -46.99 11.76 11.38
C PRO A 269 -47.84 11.84 10.10
N ILE A 270 -47.17 11.74 8.97
CA ILE A 270 -47.85 11.51 7.67
C ILE A 270 -47.79 10.01 7.38
N ASP A 271 -48.93 9.42 7.04
CA ASP A 271 -49.12 8.04 6.65
C ASP A 271 -48.14 7.61 5.55
N ARG A 272 -47.51 6.47 5.75
CA ARG A 272 -46.58 5.86 4.80
C ARG A 272 -47.30 5.01 3.79
N PRO A 273 -47.17 5.26 2.48
CA PRO A 273 -47.36 4.19 1.50
C PRO A 273 -46.08 3.34 1.39
N GLY A 274 -46.33 2.08 1.25
CA GLY A 274 -45.51 0.92 0.94
C GLY A 274 -43.99 1.01 0.86
N LYS A 275 -43.34 0.09 1.61
CA LYS A 275 -41.94 -0.25 1.53
C LYS A 275 -41.57 -0.69 0.10
N THR A 276 -40.91 0.16 -0.65
CA THR A 276 -40.04 -0.28 -1.73
C THR A 276 -38.69 -0.68 -1.13
N ALA A 277 -38.25 -1.90 -1.40
CA ALA A 277 -36.96 -2.40 -0.98
C ALA A 277 -35.83 -1.48 -1.50
N PRO A 278 -34.75 -1.30 -0.71
CA PRO A 278 -33.61 -0.52 -1.21
C PRO A 278 -33.05 -1.16 -2.47
N PRO A 279 -32.62 -0.36 -3.46
CA PRO A 279 -32.01 -0.88 -4.67
C PRO A 279 -30.78 -1.71 -4.30
N GLN A 280 -30.72 -2.94 -4.81
CA GLN A 280 -29.54 -3.78 -4.70
C GLN A 280 -28.33 -3.01 -5.27
N PRO A 281 -27.16 -3.03 -4.63
CA PRO A 281 -25.96 -2.44 -5.20
C PRO A 281 -25.68 -3.10 -6.54
N ALA A 282 -25.45 -2.28 -7.56
CA ALA A 282 -25.07 -2.72 -8.88
C ALA A 282 -23.85 -3.67 -8.80
N PRO A 283 -23.80 -4.75 -9.59
CA PRO A 283 -22.69 -5.68 -9.58
C PRO A 283 -21.38 -4.95 -9.88
N ALA A 284 -20.32 -5.31 -9.16
CA ALA A 284 -18.99 -4.78 -9.37
C ALA A 284 -18.57 -4.88 -10.86
N PRO A 285 -17.83 -3.92 -11.39
CA PRO A 285 -17.49 -3.87 -12.80
C PRO A 285 -16.76 -5.14 -13.24
N GLN A 286 -17.36 -5.88 -14.13
CA GLN A 286 -16.82 -7.13 -14.67
C GLN A 286 -15.45 -6.93 -15.36
N ALA A 287 -15.11 -5.71 -15.74
CA ALA A 287 -13.91 -5.38 -16.49
C ALA A 287 -12.60 -5.64 -15.74
N VAL A 288 -12.48 -5.29 -14.44
CA VAL A 288 -11.27 -5.59 -13.66
C VAL A 288 -11.20 -7.07 -13.34
N ARG A 289 -12.37 -7.67 -13.09
CA ARG A 289 -12.47 -9.12 -12.84
C ARG A 289 -12.07 -9.92 -14.08
N ALA A 290 -12.51 -9.53 -15.28
CA ALA A 290 -12.14 -10.17 -16.54
C ALA A 290 -10.64 -10.04 -16.88
N LEU A 291 -10.00 -8.93 -16.50
CA LEU A 291 -8.55 -8.75 -16.64
C LEU A 291 -7.75 -9.70 -15.73
N LEU A 292 -8.31 -10.02 -14.58
CA LEU A 292 -7.66 -10.84 -13.55
C LEU A 292 -8.06 -12.32 -13.66
N ASP A 293 -9.28 -12.63 -14.19
CA ASP A 293 -9.88 -13.97 -14.19
C ASP A 293 -9.67 -14.77 -15.50
N ALA A 294 -8.85 -14.30 -16.45
CA ALA A 294 -8.58 -15.02 -17.70
C ALA A 294 -7.88 -16.39 -17.52
N ALA A 295 -7.68 -16.85 -16.29
CA ALA A 295 -7.31 -18.21 -15.95
C ALA A 295 -8.37 -18.78 -14.98
N ALA A 296 -9.09 -19.80 -15.38
CA ALA A 296 -10.07 -20.49 -14.55
C ALA A 296 -9.44 -20.96 -13.22
N VAL A 297 -9.90 -20.40 -12.11
CA VAL A 297 -9.48 -20.81 -10.77
C VAL A 297 -10.41 -21.95 -10.32
N PRO A 298 -9.88 -23.11 -9.88
CA PRO A 298 -10.67 -24.10 -9.16
C PRO A 298 -11.26 -23.46 -7.90
N ALA A 299 -12.46 -23.90 -7.49
CA ALA A 299 -13.19 -23.37 -6.33
C ALA A 299 -12.24 -23.17 -5.12
N ALA A 300 -12.17 -21.95 -4.60
CA ALA A 300 -11.23 -21.60 -3.55
C ALA A 300 -11.47 -22.46 -2.30
N ARG A 301 -10.47 -23.20 -1.87
CA ARG A 301 -10.51 -23.98 -0.63
C ARG A 301 -10.63 -23.04 0.58
N PRO A 302 -11.43 -23.36 1.61
CA PRO A 302 -11.54 -22.55 2.82
C PRO A 302 -10.16 -22.29 3.45
N VAL A 303 -9.94 -21.10 4.00
CA VAL A 303 -8.67 -20.73 4.65
C VAL A 303 -8.31 -21.70 5.79
N SER A 304 -9.28 -22.13 6.57
CA SER A 304 -9.07 -23.15 7.63
C SER A 304 -8.52 -24.47 7.10
N THR A 305 -9.00 -24.92 5.95
CA THR A 305 -8.51 -26.15 5.28
C THR A 305 -7.08 -25.97 4.78
N LEU A 306 -6.76 -24.82 4.18
CA LEU A 306 -5.41 -24.49 3.72
C LEU A 306 -4.41 -24.41 4.88
N MET A 307 -4.81 -23.84 6.01
CA MET A 307 -3.96 -23.76 7.21
C MET A 307 -3.73 -25.13 7.86
N ALA A 308 -4.77 -25.97 7.93
CA ALA A 308 -4.62 -27.34 8.42
C ALA A 308 -3.68 -28.18 7.52
N GLU A 309 -3.82 -28.03 6.21
CA GLU A 309 -2.93 -28.67 5.24
C GLU A 309 -1.49 -28.15 5.34
N ALA A 310 -1.30 -26.83 5.47
CA ALA A 310 0.01 -26.20 5.64
C ALA A 310 0.76 -26.75 6.86
N ARG A 311 0.08 -26.84 8.02
CA ARG A 311 0.65 -27.44 9.24
C ARG A 311 1.04 -28.89 9.01
N ARG A 312 0.13 -29.71 8.49
CA ARG A 312 0.40 -31.13 8.21
C ARG A 312 1.59 -31.32 7.26
N LEU A 313 1.72 -30.48 6.23
CA LEU A 313 2.83 -30.53 5.29
C LEU A 313 4.15 -30.08 5.94
N ALA A 314 4.12 -29.07 6.79
CA ALA A 314 5.28 -28.62 7.55
C ALA A 314 5.78 -29.71 8.51
N ASP A 315 4.88 -30.35 9.25
CA ASP A 315 5.17 -31.46 10.15
C ASP A 315 5.75 -32.68 9.40
N ALA A 316 5.33 -32.88 8.16
CA ALA A 316 5.87 -33.97 7.29
C ALA A 316 7.19 -33.58 6.60
N GLY A 317 7.76 -32.39 6.88
CA GLY A 317 8.99 -31.91 6.24
C GLY A 317 8.83 -31.47 4.78
N ARG A 318 7.59 -31.40 4.26
CA ARG A 318 7.28 -31.00 2.88
C ARG A 318 7.21 -29.47 2.78
N LEU A 319 8.35 -28.82 3.09
CA LEU A 319 8.45 -27.38 3.28
C LEU A 319 7.99 -26.54 2.06
N PRO A 320 8.35 -26.87 0.79
CA PRO A 320 7.88 -26.09 -0.36
C PRO A 320 6.36 -26.13 -0.53
N GLU A 321 5.73 -27.23 -0.19
CA GLU A 321 4.28 -27.40 -0.31
C GLU A 321 3.53 -26.73 0.85
N ALA A 322 4.07 -26.83 2.07
CA ALA A 322 3.59 -26.07 3.21
C ALA A 322 3.62 -24.56 2.95
N GLY A 323 4.72 -24.07 2.36
CA GLY A 323 4.87 -22.67 1.97
C GLY A 323 3.81 -22.23 0.95
N ARG A 324 3.52 -23.05 -0.06
CA ARG A 324 2.45 -22.77 -1.04
C ARG A 324 1.07 -22.71 -0.39
N ALA A 325 0.74 -23.65 0.49
CA ALA A 325 -0.55 -23.66 1.19
C ALA A 325 -0.72 -22.41 2.09
N CYS A 326 0.35 -21.97 2.77
CA CYS A 326 0.35 -20.70 3.51
C CYS A 326 0.11 -19.50 2.58
N GLN A 327 0.77 -19.46 1.42
CA GLN A 327 0.60 -18.37 0.45
C GLN A 327 -0.81 -18.35 -0.14
N GLU A 328 -1.42 -19.52 -0.43
CA GLU A 328 -2.82 -19.60 -0.84
C GLU A 328 -3.77 -19.10 0.25
N ALA A 329 -3.52 -19.45 1.51
CA ALA A 329 -4.29 -18.93 2.64
C ALA A 329 -4.16 -17.40 2.78
N LEU A 330 -2.93 -16.88 2.63
CA LEU A 330 -2.66 -15.44 2.66
C LEU A 330 -3.22 -14.69 1.44
N ALA A 331 -3.36 -15.35 0.29
CA ALA A 331 -4.04 -14.78 -0.86
C ALA A 331 -5.55 -14.57 -0.60
N LEU A 332 -6.15 -15.43 0.26
CA LEU A 332 -7.55 -15.32 0.67
C LEU A 332 -7.72 -14.41 1.89
N GLN A 333 -6.77 -14.43 2.83
CA GLN A 333 -6.79 -13.66 4.07
C GLN A 333 -5.38 -13.14 4.40
N PRO A 334 -4.97 -11.98 3.85
CA PRO A 334 -3.64 -11.41 4.00
C PRO A 334 -3.26 -11.04 5.44
N GLU A 335 -4.25 -10.88 6.33
CA GLU A 335 -4.10 -10.49 7.72
C GLU A 335 -4.05 -11.67 8.69
N LEU A 336 -3.96 -12.90 8.20
CA LEU A 336 -3.89 -14.08 9.02
C LEU A 336 -2.48 -14.20 9.63
N ALA A 337 -2.30 -13.69 10.86
CA ALA A 337 -1.02 -13.70 11.56
C ALA A 337 -0.43 -15.11 11.66
N GLU A 338 -1.27 -16.11 11.91
CA GLU A 338 -0.89 -17.52 12.00
C GLU A 338 -0.28 -18.07 10.70
N ALA A 339 -0.77 -17.63 9.53
CA ALA A 339 -0.20 -18.02 8.24
C ALA A 339 1.18 -17.39 8.02
N TRP A 340 1.37 -16.13 8.43
CA TRP A 340 2.67 -15.48 8.41
C TRP A 340 3.66 -16.12 9.37
N PHE A 341 3.21 -16.53 10.55
CA PHE A 341 4.03 -17.27 11.51
C PHE A 341 4.50 -18.59 10.94
N LEU A 342 3.57 -19.42 10.44
CA LEU A 342 3.90 -20.73 9.85
C LEU A 342 4.82 -20.59 8.63
N LEU A 343 4.59 -19.57 7.78
CA LEU A 343 5.46 -19.26 6.65
C LEU A 343 6.87 -18.84 7.09
N GLY A 344 6.98 -18.17 8.25
CA GLY A 344 8.24 -17.85 8.91
C GLY A 344 9.00 -19.12 9.29
N LEU A 345 8.34 -20.05 9.99
CA LEU A 345 8.94 -21.34 10.40
C LEU A 345 9.35 -22.18 9.20
N VAL A 346 8.50 -22.27 8.17
CA VAL A 346 8.79 -23.00 6.93
C VAL A 346 10.00 -22.41 6.21
N SER A 347 10.13 -21.08 6.18
CA SER A 347 11.28 -20.40 5.57
C SER A 347 12.57 -20.63 6.36
N GLU A 348 12.50 -20.64 7.70
CA GLU A 348 13.64 -20.95 8.57
C GLU A 348 14.13 -22.39 8.34
N ALA A 349 13.22 -23.36 8.42
CA ALA A 349 13.50 -24.77 8.17
C ALA A 349 14.03 -25.03 6.75
N GLY A 350 13.61 -24.22 5.77
CA GLY A 350 14.09 -24.23 4.38
C GLY A 350 15.44 -23.53 4.17
N GLY A 351 16.13 -23.08 5.23
CA GLY A 351 17.44 -22.42 5.14
C GLY A 351 17.37 -21.01 4.56
N GLN A 352 16.23 -20.32 4.67
CA GLN A 352 16.02 -18.97 4.17
C GLN A 352 15.83 -17.93 5.31
N PRO A 353 16.86 -17.67 6.13
CA PRO A 353 16.71 -16.90 7.37
C PRO A 353 16.26 -15.45 7.15
N ARG A 354 16.60 -14.84 6.00
CA ARG A 354 16.10 -13.49 5.66
C ARG A 354 14.60 -13.48 5.32
N ALA A 355 14.10 -14.53 4.69
CA ALA A 355 12.68 -14.68 4.40
C ALA A 355 11.90 -14.96 5.69
N ALA A 356 12.40 -15.87 6.54
CA ALA A 356 11.85 -16.16 7.85
C ALA A 356 11.68 -14.92 8.70
N GLU A 357 12.70 -14.09 8.80
CA GLU A 357 12.66 -12.81 9.52
C GLU A 357 11.55 -11.88 9.01
N ARG A 358 11.43 -11.71 7.70
CA ARG A 358 10.36 -10.87 7.12
C ARG A 358 8.97 -11.40 7.47
N HIS A 359 8.76 -12.71 7.38
CA HIS A 359 7.47 -13.34 7.66
C HIS A 359 7.12 -13.25 9.15
N LEU A 360 8.07 -13.50 10.05
CA LEU A 360 7.88 -13.38 11.51
C LEU A 360 7.62 -11.92 11.92
N ARG A 361 8.32 -10.95 11.34
CA ARG A 361 8.03 -9.53 11.55
C ARG A 361 6.65 -9.14 11.05
N ARG A 362 6.19 -9.73 9.95
CA ARG A 362 4.82 -9.51 9.46
C ARG A 362 3.77 -10.11 10.41
N CYS A 363 4.01 -11.29 10.96
CA CYS A 363 3.18 -11.87 12.01
C CYS A 363 3.09 -10.93 13.21
N LEU A 364 4.22 -10.45 13.74
CA LEU A 364 4.28 -9.54 14.88
C LEU A 364 3.69 -8.14 14.60
N TYR A 365 3.66 -7.74 13.34
CA TYR A 365 2.95 -6.54 12.93
C TYR A 365 1.43 -6.68 13.05
N LEU A 366 0.90 -7.85 12.66
CA LEU A 366 -0.53 -8.16 12.71
C LEU A 366 -0.99 -8.51 14.13
N GLN A 367 -0.15 -9.23 14.85
CA GLN A 367 -0.37 -9.66 16.24
C GLN A 367 0.87 -9.37 17.08
N PRO A 368 0.98 -8.16 17.65
CA PRO A 368 2.16 -7.74 18.38
C PRO A 368 2.54 -8.63 19.58
N ASP A 369 1.58 -9.32 20.16
CA ASP A 369 1.75 -10.18 21.32
C ASP A 369 1.81 -11.68 20.95
N HIS A 370 2.11 -12.03 19.69
CA HIS A 370 2.31 -13.42 19.27
C HIS A 370 3.60 -13.99 19.88
N TYR A 371 3.46 -14.74 20.96
CA TYR A 371 4.57 -15.22 21.78
C TYR A 371 5.59 -16.05 20.99
N GLU A 372 5.13 -17.03 20.23
CA GLU A 372 5.99 -17.93 19.47
C GLU A 372 6.76 -17.20 18.36
N ALA A 373 6.17 -16.20 17.72
CA ALA A 373 6.84 -15.39 16.71
C ALA A 373 7.94 -14.53 17.31
N LEU A 374 7.74 -13.98 18.54
CA LEU A 374 8.77 -13.27 19.28
C LEU A 374 9.95 -14.18 19.63
N CYS A 375 9.66 -15.41 20.08
CA CYS A 375 10.68 -16.40 20.42
C CYS A 375 11.49 -16.83 19.17
N SER A 376 10.80 -17.14 18.06
CA SER A 376 11.45 -17.56 16.82
C SER A 376 12.33 -16.44 16.24
N LEU A 377 11.84 -15.22 16.27
CA LEU A 377 12.62 -14.06 15.78
C LEU A 377 13.85 -13.78 16.67
N ALA A 378 13.72 -13.95 17.99
CA ALA A 378 14.86 -13.83 18.91
C ALA A 378 15.95 -14.87 18.62
N LEU A 379 15.56 -16.12 18.36
CA LEU A 379 16.50 -17.18 17.97
C LEU A 379 17.23 -16.88 16.66
N LEU A 380 16.51 -16.37 15.65
CA LEU A 380 17.11 -15.95 14.38
C LEU A 380 18.17 -14.86 14.56
N HIS A 381 17.91 -13.86 15.39
CA HIS A 381 18.87 -12.80 15.69
C HIS A 381 20.08 -13.33 16.47
N GLU A 382 19.87 -14.24 17.42
CA GLU A 382 20.95 -14.89 18.16
C GLU A 382 21.90 -15.69 17.26
N GLN A 383 21.35 -16.48 16.33
CA GLN A 383 22.13 -17.24 15.34
C GLN A 383 22.98 -16.35 14.43
N ARG A 384 22.59 -15.07 14.26
CA ARG A 384 23.32 -14.09 13.47
C ARG A 384 24.30 -13.26 14.27
N GLY A 385 24.35 -13.42 15.57
CA GLY A 385 25.19 -12.65 16.47
C GLY A 385 24.60 -11.30 16.90
N ASP A 386 23.33 -11.02 16.58
CA ASP A 386 22.61 -9.78 16.95
C ASP A 386 22.07 -9.89 18.38
N ALA A 387 22.97 -10.00 19.37
CA ALA A 387 22.61 -10.29 20.75
C ALA A 387 21.68 -9.22 21.38
N LEU A 388 21.83 -7.96 20.97
CA LEU A 388 21.01 -6.85 21.49
C LEU A 388 19.54 -7.00 21.08
N GLU A 389 19.27 -7.25 19.80
CA GLU A 389 17.94 -7.41 19.27
C GLU A 389 17.29 -8.70 19.80
N ALA A 390 18.07 -9.78 19.92
CA ALA A 390 17.62 -11.03 20.53
C ALA A 390 17.15 -10.83 21.98
N ASP A 391 17.90 -10.06 22.79
CA ASP A 391 17.54 -9.77 24.18
C ASP A 391 16.26 -8.92 24.29
N LEU A 392 16.11 -7.90 23.44
CA LEU A 392 14.89 -7.08 23.37
C LEU A 392 13.65 -7.91 23.06
N LEU A 393 13.74 -8.83 22.08
CA LEU A 393 12.64 -9.71 21.69
C LEU A 393 12.31 -10.72 22.81
N ARG A 394 13.31 -11.29 23.50
CA ARG A 394 13.10 -12.17 24.66
C ARG A 394 12.39 -11.45 25.80
N ARG A 395 12.81 -10.23 26.14
CA ARG A 395 12.13 -9.43 27.19
C ARG A 395 10.69 -9.12 26.81
N ARG A 396 10.44 -8.89 25.50
CA ARG A 396 9.05 -8.70 25.02
C ARG A 396 8.25 -9.98 25.14
N ALA A 397 8.78 -11.13 24.71
CA ALA A 397 8.13 -12.44 24.87
C ALA A 397 7.83 -12.75 26.35
N ALA A 398 8.77 -12.50 27.26
CA ALA A 398 8.57 -12.71 28.68
C ALA A 398 7.41 -11.87 29.25
N ARG A 399 7.25 -10.61 28.79
CA ARG A 399 6.11 -9.76 29.19
C ARG A 399 4.78 -10.29 28.67
N VAL A 400 4.73 -10.83 27.45
CA VAL A 400 3.52 -11.43 26.87
C VAL A 400 3.14 -12.66 27.71
N HIS A 401 4.08 -13.56 27.92
CA HIS A 401 3.85 -14.77 28.74
C HIS A 401 3.38 -14.46 30.17
N ALA A 402 3.97 -13.44 30.81
CA ALA A 402 3.54 -13.02 32.14
C ALA A 402 2.11 -12.47 32.19
N ARG A 403 1.63 -11.85 31.10
CA ARG A 403 0.23 -11.36 30.97
C ARG A 403 -0.76 -12.51 30.76
N GLU A 404 -0.38 -13.53 29.97
CA GLU A 404 -1.23 -14.69 29.72
C GLU A 404 -1.30 -15.64 30.91
N ALA A 405 -0.28 -15.65 31.76
CA ALA A 405 -0.20 -16.47 33.00
C ALA A 405 -0.81 -15.77 34.22
N ALA A 406 -1.24 -14.51 34.12
CA ALA A 406 -1.93 -13.81 35.20
C ALA A 406 -3.38 -14.28 35.26
N PRO A 407 -3.90 -14.73 36.46
CA PRO A 407 -5.23 -15.29 36.63
C PRO A 407 -6.36 -14.27 36.39
#